data_dcc5628030072f7d5ac571ebf6d317ba
#
_entry.id   dcc5628030072f7d5ac571ebf6d317ba
#
_cell.length_a   1.000
_cell.length_b   1.000
_cell.length_c   1.000
_cell.angle_alpha   90.00
_cell.angle_beta   90.00
_cell.angle_gamma   90.00
#
_symmetry.space_group_name_H-M   'P 1'
#
loop_
_entity.id
_entity.type
_entity.pdbx_description
1 polymer ?
#
loop_
_entity_poly.entity_id
_entity_poly.type
_entity_poly.pdbx_seq_one_letter_code
_entity_poly.pdbx_strand_id
1 'polypeptide(L)'
;SIQLHTFSSPEDFWNSYSPGSYDLIFLDIYIKQANGMLVATQLREKGDSCALIFVTSSDAFAVASYDVQAAYYFLKPLDTNKLTKVLDSIQIKRAQDTRYIEVICDRTLLRVPVKSILYADTFHNAVQLHTDAGVLRTYLTFQKFEELIHDLPCFLSCYRGCLVNMDRIYKTLEEGFLLDNQETVQIRKRGANAIKKEYLNYLFS
;
A
#
# COMPACT_ATOMS: atom_id res chain seq x y z
N SER A 1 22.29 4.68 0.31
CA SER A 1 22.65 6.10 0.61
C SER A 1 21.40 6.96 0.50
N ILE A 2 21.24 7.90 1.41
CA ILE A 2 20.16 8.90 1.38
C ILE A 2 20.70 10.11 0.61
N GLN A 3 19.94 10.57 -0.39
CA GLN A 3 20.18 11.86 -1.03
C GLN A 3 19.13 12.85 -0.51
N LEU A 4 19.59 13.99 0.02
CA LEU A 4 18.73 15.03 0.55
C LEU A 4 18.75 16.25 -0.39
N HIS A 5 17.58 16.65 -0.84
CA HIS A 5 17.38 17.88 -1.59
C HIS A 5 16.52 18.82 -0.76
N THR A 6 16.86 20.10 -0.73
CA THR A 6 16.10 21.12 0.01
C THR A 6 15.69 22.25 -0.92
N PHE A 7 14.46 22.72 -0.76
CA PHE A 7 13.88 23.77 -1.58
C PHE A 7 13.31 24.86 -0.66
N SER A 8 13.55 26.10 -1.03
CA SER A 8 13.06 27.26 -0.25
C SER A 8 11.70 27.77 -0.74
N SER A 9 11.27 27.34 -1.91
CA SER A 9 9.98 27.70 -2.50
C SER A 9 9.37 26.53 -3.29
N PRO A 10 8.04 26.51 -3.49
CA PRO A 10 7.40 25.56 -4.38
C PRO A 10 7.88 25.68 -5.84
N GLU A 11 8.20 26.87 -6.29
CA GLU A 11 8.70 27.13 -7.65
C GLU A 11 10.03 26.41 -7.90
N ASP A 12 11.00 26.54 -6.98
CA ASP A 12 12.28 25.82 -7.06
C ASP A 12 12.07 24.32 -7.05
N PHE A 13 11.15 23.83 -6.24
CA PHE A 13 10.79 22.42 -6.20
C PHE A 13 10.23 21.95 -7.55
N TRP A 14 9.23 22.65 -8.12
CA TRP A 14 8.62 22.25 -9.39
C TRP A 14 9.56 22.33 -10.58
N ASN A 15 10.52 23.24 -10.57
CA ASN A 15 11.54 23.35 -11.63
C ASN A 15 12.47 22.15 -11.69
N SER A 16 12.67 21.45 -10.57
CA SER A 16 13.53 20.26 -10.46
C SER A 16 12.75 18.94 -10.36
N TYR A 17 11.41 19.02 -10.23
CA TYR A 17 10.56 17.87 -10.01
C TYR A 17 10.34 17.06 -11.31
N SER A 18 10.45 15.73 -11.17
CA SER A 18 9.93 14.77 -12.14
C SER A 18 9.12 13.70 -11.38
N PRO A 19 8.04 13.15 -11.96
CA PRO A 19 7.26 12.08 -11.31
C PRO A 19 8.15 10.93 -10.85
N GLY A 20 8.01 10.54 -9.58
CA GLY A 20 8.80 9.47 -8.97
C GLY A 20 10.26 9.82 -8.64
N SER A 21 10.67 11.09 -8.74
CA SER A 21 12.05 11.52 -8.41
C SER A 21 12.35 11.54 -6.92
N TYR A 22 11.32 11.56 -6.09
CA TYR A 22 11.45 11.58 -4.63
C TYR A 22 10.73 10.41 -3.99
N ASP A 23 11.40 9.78 -3.07
CA ASP A 23 10.83 8.71 -2.25
C ASP A 23 9.97 9.24 -1.10
N LEU A 24 10.39 10.32 -0.50
CA LEU A 24 9.79 10.96 0.65
C LEU A 24 9.93 12.46 0.52
N ILE A 25 8.85 13.18 0.81
CA ILE A 25 8.84 14.64 0.80
C ILE A 25 8.37 15.13 2.17
N PHE A 26 9.20 15.98 2.80
CA PHE A 26 8.78 16.76 3.96
C PHE A 26 8.26 18.11 3.48
N LEU A 27 7.06 18.48 3.93
CA LEU A 27 6.42 19.73 3.56
C LEU A 27 6.10 20.55 4.81
N ASP A 28 6.55 21.80 4.84
CA ASP A 28 5.94 22.79 5.72
C ASP A 28 4.67 23.30 5.03
N ILE A 29 3.58 23.45 5.79
CA ILE A 29 2.34 24.03 5.27
C ILE A 29 2.47 25.53 5.05
N TYR A 30 3.16 26.21 5.99
CA TYR A 30 3.38 27.65 5.94
C TYR A 30 4.75 27.98 5.31
N ILE A 31 4.86 27.78 4.01
CA ILE A 31 6.01 28.22 3.23
C ILE A 31 5.80 29.69 2.87
N LYS A 32 6.86 30.52 2.88
CA LYS A 32 6.78 31.93 2.48
C LYS A 32 6.01 32.08 1.17
N GLN A 33 4.89 32.81 1.20
CA GLN A 33 4.02 33.12 0.06
C GLN A 33 3.34 31.89 -0.62
N ALA A 34 3.37 30.70 0.01
CA ALA A 34 2.78 29.51 -0.55
C ALA A 34 2.18 28.59 0.53
N ASN A 35 1.35 27.65 0.10
CA ASN A 35 0.71 26.66 0.96
C ASN A 35 1.19 25.26 0.58
N GLY A 36 1.87 24.56 1.50
CA GLY A 36 2.34 23.20 1.31
C GLY A 36 1.23 22.19 0.99
N MET A 37 -0.02 22.45 1.45
CA MET A 37 -1.16 21.61 1.06
C MET A 37 -1.44 21.66 -0.45
N LEU A 38 -1.27 22.81 -1.10
CA LEU A 38 -1.42 22.92 -2.56
C LEU A 38 -0.35 22.10 -3.29
N VAL A 39 0.88 22.12 -2.80
CA VAL A 39 1.96 21.28 -3.36
C VAL A 39 1.62 19.80 -3.23
N ALA A 40 1.12 19.36 -2.06
CA ALA A 40 0.71 18.00 -1.83
C ALA A 40 -0.45 17.57 -2.75
N THR A 41 -1.47 18.42 -2.90
CA THR A 41 -2.60 18.18 -3.82
C THR A 41 -2.12 18.03 -5.26
N GLN A 42 -1.28 18.93 -5.74
CA GLN A 42 -0.72 18.87 -7.09
C GLN A 42 0.13 17.62 -7.35
N LEU A 43 0.89 17.14 -6.34
CA LEU A 43 1.61 15.87 -6.42
C LEU A 43 0.65 14.70 -6.66
N ARG A 44 -0.45 14.64 -5.90
CA ARG A 44 -1.47 13.58 -6.05
C ARG A 44 -2.22 13.68 -7.38
N GLU A 45 -2.55 14.88 -7.84
CA GLU A 45 -3.15 15.11 -9.17
C GLU A 45 -2.24 14.63 -10.31
N LYS A 46 -0.92 14.71 -10.13
CA LYS A 46 0.08 14.16 -11.07
C LYS A 46 0.28 12.65 -10.95
N GLY A 47 -0.44 11.98 -10.05
CA GLY A 47 -0.32 10.53 -9.80
C GLY A 47 0.93 10.14 -9.03
N ASP A 48 1.65 11.08 -8.41
CA ASP A 48 2.81 10.77 -7.59
C ASP A 48 2.37 10.20 -6.24
N SER A 49 2.83 8.99 -5.92
CA SER A 49 2.54 8.26 -4.68
C SER A 49 3.66 8.34 -3.63
N CYS A 50 4.59 9.29 -3.77
CA CYS A 50 5.66 9.50 -2.80
C CYS A 50 5.10 9.68 -1.38
N ALA A 51 5.84 9.22 -0.37
CA ALA A 51 5.44 9.45 1.01
C ALA A 51 5.51 10.95 1.33
N LEU A 52 4.40 11.50 1.86
CA LEU A 52 4.33 12.90 2.28
C LEU A 52 4.29 12.97 3.80
N ILE A 53 5.16 13.80 4.37
CA ILE A 53 5.15 14.13 5.81
C ILE A 53 5.02 15.63 5.94
N PHE A 54 3.97 16.08 6.61
CA PHE A 54 3.88 17.49 6.99
C PHE A 54 4.64 17.77 8.28
N VAL A 55 5.38 18.89 8.30
CA VAL A 55 6.07 19.40 9.47
C VAL A 55 5.75 20.89 9.61
N THR A 56 4.84 21.25 10.51
CA THR A 56 4.27 22.59 10.59
C THR A 56 4.06 23.06 12.02
N SER A 57 3.84 24.35 12.22
CA SER A 57 3.55 24.93 13.53
C SER A 57 2.06 24.98 13.89
N SER A 58 1.16 24.53 13.01
CA SER A 58 -0.29 24.53 13.24
C SER A 58 -0.91 23.18 12.98
N ASP A 59 -1.95 22.82 13.72
CA ASP A 59 -2.76 21.62 13.57
C ASP A 59 -3.99 21.81 12.66
N ALA A 60 -4.22 23.02 12.18
CA ALA A 60 -5.41 23.41 11.41
C ALA A 60 -5.65 22.54 10.15
N PHE A 61 -4.59 21.97 9.58
CA PHE A 61 -4.65 21.15 8.36
C PHE A 61 -4.50 19.64 8.62
N ALA A 62 -4.48 19.21 9.89
CA ALA A 62 -4.29 17.79 10.21
C ALA A 62 -5.38 16.90 9.57
N VAL A 63 -6.64 17.33 9.60
CA VAL A 63 -7.74 16.60 8.95
C VAL A 63 -7.58 16.61 7.43
N ALA A 64 -7.31 17.75 6.81
CA ALA A 64 -7.12 17.86 5.36
C ALA A 64 -5.90 17.08 4.83
N SER A 65 -4.93 16.77 5.69
CA SER A 65 -3.77 15.95 5.30
C SER A 65 -4.15 14.52 4.90
N TYR A 66 -5.30 14.00 5.36
CA TYR A 66 -5.82 12.70 4.93
C TYR A 66 -6.26 12.70 3.46
N ASP A 67 -6.79 13.82 2.95
CA ASP A 67 -7.24 13.91 1.55
C ASP A 67 -6.09 13.77 0.56
N VAL A 68 -4.88 14.17 0.96
CA VAL A 68 -3.65 14.00 0.17
C VAL A 68 -2.87 12.75 0.56
N GLN A 69 -3.46 11.85 1.36
CA GLN A 69 -2.83 10.61 1.82
C GLN A 69 -1.43 10.85 2.41
N ALA A 70 -1.34 11.83 3.32
CA ALA A 70 -0.09 12.09 4.03
C ALA A 70 0.26 10.89 4.92
N ALA A 71 1.53 10.46 4.86
CA ALA A 71 2.01 9.37 5.70
C ALA A 71 2.06 9.77 7.18
N TYR A 72 2.33 11.06 7.45
CA TYR A 72 2.31 11.60 8.80
C TYR A 72 2.18 13.14 8.83
N TYR A 73 1.80 13.64 10.02
CA TYR A 73 1.68 15.07 10.32
C TYR A 73 2.37 15.38 11.64
N PHE A 74 3.45 16.17 11.59
CA PHE A 74 4.20 16.61 12.76
C PHE A 74 3.95 18.06 13.09
N LEU A 75 3.73 18.34 14.37
CA LEU A 75 3.81 19.70 14.89
C LEU A 75 5.25 20.03 15.29
N LYS A 76 5.69 21.25 15.01
CA LYS A 76 6.97 21.77 15.51
C LYS A 76 6.85 22.09 17.02
N PRO A 77 7.87 21.79 17.85
CA PRO A 77 9.16 21.20 17.51
C PRO A 77 9.07 19.70 17.19
N LEU A 78 9.89 19.23 16.25
CA LEU A 78 9.89 17.84 15.78
C LEU A 78 10.44 16.90 16.86
N ASP A 79 9.68 15.86 17.20
CA ASP A 79 10.16 14.76 18.03
C ASP A 79 10.94 13.74 17.15
N THR A 80 12.24 13.68 17.37
CA THR A 80 13.14 12.81 16.60
C THR A 80 12.87 11.33 16.81
N ASN A 81 12.47 10.90 18.02
CA ASN A 81 12.14 9.51 18.29
C ASN A 81 10.88 9.08 17.53
N LYS A 82 9.88 9.98 17.49
CA LYS A 82 8.65 9.77 16.75
C LYS A 82 8.91 9.77 15.23
N LEU A 83 9.79 10.66 14.77
CA LEU A 83 10.21 10.71 13.37
C LEU A 83 10.85 9.39 12.94
N THR A 84 11.79 8.85 13.72
CA THR A 84 12.44 7.56 13.42
C THR A 84 11.42 6.45 13.25
N LYS A 85 10.47 6.31 14.18
CA LYS A 85 9.39 5.30 14.07
C LYS A 85 8.54 5.45 12.80
N VAL A 86 8.22 6.69 12.44
CA VAL A 86 7.44 6.98 11.21
C VAL A 86 8.26 6.62 9.96
N LEU A 87 9.54 6.98 9.92
CA LEU A 87 10.42 6.62 8.80
C LEU A 87 10.58 5.10 8.66
N ASP A 88 10.74 4.38 9.77
CA ASP A 88 10.82 2.92 9.78
C ASP A 88 9.52 2.31 9.20
N SER A 89 8.36 2.82 9.61
CA SER A 89 7.07 2.34 9.09
C SER A 89 6.90 2.60 7.59
N ILE A 90 7.37 3.74 7.08
CA ILE A 90 7.34 4.08 5.65
C ILE A 90 8.29 3.16 4.87
N GLN A 91 9.48 2.87 5.39
CA GLN A 91 10.44 1.95 4.76
C GLN A 91 9.89 0.53 4.68
N ILE A 92 9.26 0.04 5.76
CA ILE A 92 8.62 -1.29 5.79
C ILE A 92 7.51 -1.35 4.73
N LYS A 93 6.64 -0.35 4.70
CA LYS A 93 5.55 -0.28 3.71
C LYS A 93 6.07 -0.29 2.27
N ARG A 94 7.13 0.47 1.97
CA ARG A 94 7.78 0.49 0.65
C ARG A 94 8.46 -0.82 0.29
N ALA A 95 9.14 -1.47 1.25
CA ALA A 95 9.73 -2.78 1.04
C ALA A 95 8.66 -3.82 0.69
N GLN A 96 7.46 -3.70 1.27
CA GLN A 96 6.30 -4.52 0.93
C GLN A 96 5.76 -4.18 -0.46
N ASP A 97 5.66 -2.91 -0.82
CA ASP A 97 5.21 -2.45 -2.14
C ASP A 97 6.11 -2.90 -3.30
N THR A 98 7.39 -3.15 -3.03
CA THR A 98 8.35 -3.65 -4.04
C THR A 98 8.46 -5.18 -4.06
N ARG A 99 7.79 -5.91 -3.15
CA ARG A 99 7.80 -7.37 -3.14
C ARG A 99 7.12 -7.94 -4.39
N TYR A 100 7.68 -9.00 -4.90
CA TYR A 100 7.11 -9.78 -6.01
C TYR A 100 7.26 -11.27 -5.71
N ILE A 101 6.40 -12.06 -6.33
CA ILE A 101 6.55 -13.52 -6.39
C ILE A 101 6.93 -13.95 -7.80
N GLU A 102 7.66 -15.02 -7.91
CA GLU A 102 8.02 -15.63 -9.19
C GLU A 102 7.15 -16.86 -9.43
N VAL A 103 6.41 -16.85 -10.53
CA VAL A 103 5.52 -17.95 -10.92
C VAL A 103 5.70 -18.29 -12.39
N ILE A 104 5.46 -19.55 -12.73
CA ILE A 104 5.48 -19.99 -14.13
C ILE A 104 4.05 -19.98 -14.65
N CYS A 105 3.81 -19.16 -15.67
CA CYS A 105 2.57 -19.10 -16.43
C CYS A 105 2.90 -19.33 -17.91
N ASP A 106 2.16 -20.21 -18.58
CA ASP A 106 2.36 -20.52 -20.01
C ASP A 106 3.84 -20.81 -20.38
N ARG A 107 4.53 -21.57 -19.52
CA ARG A 107 5.97 -21.93 -19.63
C ARG A 107 6.94 -20.74 -19.53
N THR A 108 6.45 -19.57 -19.15
CA THR A 108 7.27 -18.36 -18.96
C THR A 108 7.34 -18.03 -17.47
N LEU A 109 8.54 -17.73 -16.98
CA LEU A 109 8.73 -17.20 -15.62
C LEU A 109 8.29 -15.74 -15.57
N LEU A 110 7.32 -15.46 -14.72
CA LEU A 110 6.79 -14.11 -14.50
C LEU A 110 7.11 -13.64 -13.09
N ARG A 111 7.50 -12.39 -12.97
CA ARG A 111 7.61 -11.67 -11.69
C ARG A 111 6.32 -10.88 -11.47
N VAL A 112 5.51 -11.31 -10.52
CA VAL A 112 4.21 -10.72 -10.22
C VAL A 112 4.34 -9.86 -8.95
N PRO A 113 4.15 -8.54 -9.03
CA PRO A 113 4.16 -7.69 -7.85
C PRO A 113 3.06 -8.12 -6.87
N VAL A 114 3.41 -8.31 -5.59
CA VAL A 114 2.45 -8.74 -4.56
C VAL A 114 1.26 -7.78 -4.46
N LYS A 115 1.50 -6.49 -4.57
CA LYS A 115 0.47 -5.45 -4.55
C LYS A 115 -0.53 -5.52 -5.71
N SER A 116 -0.15 -6.11 -6.84
CA SER A 116 -1.06 -6.29 -7.98
C SER A 116 -1.99 -7.49 -7.83
N ILE A 117 -1.73 -8.38 -6.86
CA ILE A 117 -2.54 -9.56 -6.62
C ILE A 117 -3.73 -9.16 -5.75
N LEU A 118 -4.93 -9.39 -6.24
CA LEU A 118 -6.20 -9.19 -5.54
C LEU A 118 -6.50 -10.36 -4.62
N TYR A 119 -6.49 -11.56 -5.21
CA TYR A 119 -6.66 -12.83 -4.52
C TYR A 119 -6.10 -13.97 -5.36
N ALA A 120 -5.92 -15.12 -4.73
CA ALA A 120 -5.53 -16.35 -5.38
C ALA A 120 -6.54 -17.44 -5.06
N ASP A 121 -6.95 -18.22 -6.07
CA ASP A 121 -7.83 -19.35 -5.87
C ASP A 121 -7.35 -20.60 -6.61
N THR A 122 -8.01 -21.72 -6.35
CA THR A 122 -7.69 -23.00 -7.00
C THR A 122 -8.62 -23.26 -8.17
N PHE A 123 -8.06 -23.51 -9.34
CA PHE A 123 -8.76 -23.93 -10.53
C PHE A 123 -8.08 -25.18 -11.13
N HIS A 124 -8.81 -26.29 -11.25
CA HIS A 124 -8.28 -27.57 -11.78
C HIS A 124 -6.92 -27.99 -11.16
N ASN A 125 -6.81 -27.98 -9.85
CA ASN A 125 -5.60 -28.31 -9.08
C ASN A 125 -4.39 -27.38 -9.27
N ALA A 126 -4.54 -26.27 -9.95
CA ALA A 126 -3.53 -25.23 -10.08
C ALA A 126 -4.03 -23.91 -9.45
N VAL A 127 -3.11 -23.05 -9.10
CA VAL A 127 -3.44 -21.72 -8.56
C VAL A 127 -3.66 -20.73 -9.70
N GLN A 128 -4.74 -19.96 -9.61
CA GLN A 128 -4.96 -18.76 -10.40
C GLN A 128 -4.69 -17.54 -9.52
N LEU A 129 -3.94 -16.58 -10.06
CA LEU A 129 -3.73 -15.27 -9.45
C LEU A 129 -4.61 -14.27 -10.17
N HIS A 130 -5.55 -13.69 -9.44
CA HIS A 130 -6.36 -12.57 -9.91
C HIS A 130 -5.61 -11.28 -9.62
N THR A 131 -5.24 -10.56 -10.68
CA THR A 131 -4.40 -9.36 -10.61
C THR A 131 -5.06 -8.18 -11.32
N ASP A 132 -4.53 -6.98 -11.11
CA ASP A 132 -4.96 -5.78 -11.84
C ASP A 132 -4.87 -5.91 -13.37
N ALA A 133 -3.92 -6.74 -13.85
CA ALA A 133 -3.71 -6.98 -15.26
C ALA A 133 -4.54 -8.16 -15.83
N GLY A 134 -5.32 -8.84 -14.98
CA GLY A 134 -6.11 -10.02 -15.33
C GLY A 134 -5.70 -11.27 -14.57
N VAL A 135 -6.19 -12.43 -15.01
CA VAL A 135 -5.98 -13.71 -14.34
C VAL A 135 -4.77 -14.44 -14.91
N LEU A 136 -3.82 -14.75 -14.04
CA LEU A 136 -2.63 -15.54 -14.36
C LEU A 136 -2.83 -16.99 -13.88
N ARG A 137 -2.77 -17.94 -14.81
CA ARG A 137 -2.87 -19.38 -14.49
C ARG A 137 -1.48 -19.94 -14.29
N THR A 138 -1.19 -20.37 -13.07
CA THR A 138 0.11 -20.96 -12.73
C THR A 138 0.06 -22.49 -12.85
N TYR A 139 1.23 -23.12 -12.74
CA TYR A 139 1.35 -24.59 -12.60
C TYR A 139 1.60 -25.00 -11.14
N LEU A 140 1.45 -24.07 -10.19
CA LEU A 140 1.67 -24.34 -8.77
C LEU A 140 0.46 -25.06 -8.17
N THR A 141 0.71 -26.02 -7.29
CA THR A 141 -0.30 -26.51 -6.36
C THR A 141 -0.55 -25.44 -5.29
N PHE A 142 -1.73 -25.45 -4.67
CA PHE A 142 -2.06 -24.47 -3.64
C PHE A 142 -1.08 -24.52 -2.46
N GLN A 143 -0.66 -25.71 -2.04
CA GLN A 143 0.34 -25.88 -0.98
C GLN A 143 1.68 -25.20 -1.32
N LYS A 144 2.19 -25.40 -2.56
CA LYS A 144 3.42 -24.72 -3.00
C LYS A 144 3.26 -23.20 -3.08
N PHE A 145 2.07 -22.74 -3.40
CA PHE A 145 1.79 -21.30 -3.39
C PHE A 145 1.78 -20.76 -1.96
N GLU A 146 1.16 -21.44 -1.00
CA GLU A 146 1.22 -21.06 0.43
C GLU A 146 2.66 -21.02 0.95
N GLU A 147 3.51 -21.98 0.56
CA GLU A 147 4.95 -21.96 0.88
C GLU A 147 5.66 -20.75 0.28
N LEU A 148 5.31 -20.36 -0.96
CA LEU A 148 5.90 -19.21 -1.65
C LEU A 148 5.57 -17.88 -0.99
N ILE A 149 4.40 -17.76 -0.38
CA ILE A 149 3.90 -16.52 0.23
C ILE A 149 3.93 -16.52 1.76
N HIS A 150 4.56 -17.52 2.39
CA HIS A 150 4.51 -17.73 3.85
C HIS A 150 5.03 -16.52 4.66
N ASP A 151 5.93 -15.73 4.09
CA ASP A 151 6.50 -14.52 4.69
C ASP A 151 5.75 -13.23 4.28
N LEU A 152 4.60 -13.37 3.61
CA LEU A 152 3.74 -12.27 3.18
C LEU A 152 2.50 -12.20 4.07
N PRO A 153 2.50 -11.38 5.14
CA PRO A 153 1.41 -11.33 6.11
C PRO A 153 0.11 -10.74 5.54
N CYS A 154 0.17 -10.17 4.34
CA CYS A 154 -0.99 -9.58 3.67
C CYS A 154 -1.99 -10.61 3.12
N PHE A 155 -1.66 -11.91 3.06
CA PHE A 155 -2.58 -12.92 2.53
C PHE A 155 -3.37 -13.61 3.64
N LEU A 156 -4.70 -13.58 3.50
CA LEU A 156 -5.66 -14.16 4.43
C LEU A 156 -6.45 -15.31 3.79
N SER A 157 -6.56 -16.45 4.47
CA SER A 157 -7.34 -17.59 3.99
C SER A 157 -8.84 -17.36 4.17
N CYS A 158 -9.56 -17.26 3.05
CA CYS A 158 -11.02 -17.09 3.01
C CYS A 158 -11.76 -18.41 3.14
N TYR A 159 -11.31 -19.42 2.41
CA TYR A 159 -11.75 -20.81 2.46
C TYR A 159 -10.65 -21.70 1.89
N ARG A 160 -10.85 -23.03 1.92
CA ARG A 160 -9.86 -23.98 1.41
C ARG A 160 -9.58 -23.73 -0.07
N GLY A 161 -8.36 -23.35 -0.41
CA GLY A 161 -7.92 -23.07 -1.77
C GLY A 161 -8.22 -21.62 -2.23
N CYS A 162 -8.44 -20.69 -1.29
CA CYS A 162 -8.57 -19.27 -1.62
C CYS A 162 -7.90 -18.37 -0.57
N LEU A 163 -7.03 -17.50 -1.03
CA LEU A 163 -6.33 -16.48 -0.24
C LEU A 163 -6.62 -15.09 -0.81
N VAL A 164 -7.07 -14.18 0.02
CA VAL A 164 -7.28 -12.76 -0.37
C VAL A 164 -6.10 -11.92 0.08
N ASN A 165 -5.72 -10.94 -0.71
CA ASN A 165 -4.78 -9.92 -0.31
C ASN A 165 -5.50 -8.84 0.51
N MET A 166 -5.17 -8.75 1.80
CA MET A 166 -5.81 -7.84 2.75
C MET A 166 -5.57 -6.37 2.42
N ASP A 167 -4.47 -6.04 1.75
CA ASP A 167 -4.17 -4.68 1.28
C ASP A 167 -5.14 -4.21 0.18
N ARG A 168 -5.84 -5.15 -0.47
CA ARG A 168 -6.78 -4.90 -1.57
C ARG A 168 -8.25 -4.96 -1.14
N ILE A 169 -8.51 -5.14 0.18
CA ILE A 169 -9.87 -5.16 0.72
C ILE A 169 -10.35 -3.72 0.92
N TYR A 170 -11.39 -3.35 0.17
CA TYR A 170 -12.06 -2.08 0.31
C TYR A 170 -13.06 -2.07 1.47
N LYS A 171 -13.84 -3.18 1.63
CA LYS A 171 -14.90 -3.28 2.64
C LYS A 171 -15.19 -4.72 3.04
N THR A 172 -15.45 -4.93 4.33
CA THR A 172 -16.01 -6.19 4.83
C THR A 172 -17.49 -6.26 4.56
N LEU A 173 -17.95 -7.37 3.96
CA LEU A 173 -19.35 -7.70 3.73
C LEU A 173 -19.82 -8.77 4.72
N GLU A 174 -21.13 -9.09 4.72
CA GLU A 174 -21.69 -10.16 5.55
C GLU A 174 -21.07 -11.52 5.23
N GLU A 175 -20.96 -11.87 3.95
CA GLU A 175 -20.48 -13.17 3.48
C GLU A 175 -19.10 -13.12 2.78
N GLY A 176 -18.34 -12.02 2.91
CA GLY A 176 -17.07 -11.89 2.21
C GLY A 176 -16.36 -10.55 2.36
N PHE A 177 -15.49 -10.28 1.41
CA PHE A 177 -14.76 -9.03 1.26
C PHE A 177 -15.01 -8.43 -0.11
N LEU A 178 -15.34 -7.15 -0.17
CA LEU A 178 -15.34 -6.36 -1.39
C LEU A 178 -13.92 -5.82 -1.59
N LEU A 179 -13.37 -6.03 -2.77
CA LEU A 179 -12.05 -5.53 -3.14
C LEU A 179 -12.14 -4.14 -3.77
N ASP A 180 -11.01 -3.48 -3.90
CA ASP A 180 -10.89 -2.13 -4.48
C ASP A 180 -11.26 -2.09 -5.98
N ASN A 181 -11.13 -3.21 -6.69
CA ASN A 181 -11.59 -3.36 -8.08
C ASN A 181 -13.07 -3.73 -8.23
N GLN A 182 -13.85 -3.70 -7.14
CA GLN A 182 -15.28 -4.03 -7.04
C GLN A 182 -15.60 -5.54 -7.16
N GLU A 183 -14.62 -6.41 -7.20
CA GLU A 183 -14.85 -7.85 -7.09
C GLU A 183 -15.14 -8.24 -5.64
N THR A 184 -15.84 -9.36 -5.45
CA THR A 184 -16.16 -9.90 -4.12
C THR A 184 -15.53 -11.27 -3.94
N VAL A 185 -14.76 -11.43 -2.86
CA VAL A 185 -14.24 -12.72 -2.42
C VAL A 185 -15.09 -13.21 -1.24
N GLN A 186 -15.72 -14.37 -1.40
CA GLN A 186 -16.52 -14.97 -0.35
C GLN A 186 -15.63 -15.57 0.75
N ILE A 187 -16.17 -15.66 1.96
CA ILE A 187 -15.55 -16.36 3.10
C ILE A 187 -16.39 -17.55 3.51
N ARG A 188 -15.75 -18.59 4.06
CA ARG A 188 -16.46 -19.75 4.59
C ARG A 188 -17.43 -19.33 5.70
N LYS A 189 -18.66 -19.84 5.67
CA LYS A 189 -19.69 -19.54 6.70
C LYS A 189 -19.24 -19.93 8.10
N ARG A 190 -18.70 -21.15 8.25
CA ARG A 190 -18.20 -21.62 9.54
C ARG A 190 -16.86 -20.94 9.85
N GLY A 191 -16.84 -20.10 10.91
CA GLY A 191 -15.64 -19.36 11.31
C GLY A 191 -15.45 -18.01 10.62
N ALA A 192 -16.47 -17.47 9.94
CA ALA A 192 -16.43 -16.16 9.30
C ALA A 192 -15.96 -15.03 10.24
N ASN A 193 -16.42 -15.03 11.49
CA ASN A 193 -16.02 -14.04 12.48
C ASN A 193 -14.52 -14.08 12.80
N ALA A 194 -13.91 -15.27 12.82
CA ALA A 194 -12.47 -15.41 13.06
C ALA A 194 -11.67 -14.81 11.87
N ILE A 195 -12.09 -15.07 10.64
CA ILE A 195 -11.46 -14.52 9.42
C ILE A 195 -11.55 -12.97 9.42
N LYS A 196 -12.74 -12.43 9.73
CA LYS A 196 -12.92 -10.97 9.83
C LYS A 196 -12.10 -10.35 10.95
N LYS A 197 -11.98 -11.05 12.08
CA LYS A 197 -11.14 -10.59 13.21
C LYS A 197 -9.65 -10.57 12.81
N GLU A 198 -9.19 -11.56 12.08
CA GLU A 198 -7.81 -11.62 11.59
C GLU A 198 -7.50 -10.43 10.66
N TYR A 199 -8.42 -10.12 9.73
CA TYR A 199 -8.32 -8.92 8.91
C TYR A 199 -8.29 -7.62 9.74
N LEU A 200 -9.16 -7.49 10.75
CA LEU A 200 -9.13 -6.32 11.64
C LEU A 200 -7.81 -6.22 12.40
N ASN A 201 -7.28 -7.32 12.93
CA ASN A 201 -5.97 -7.31 13.57
C ASN A 201 -4.85 -6.85 12.63
N TYR A 202 -4.90 -7.28 11.35
CA TYR A 202 -3.95 -6.85 10.33
C TYR A 202 -4.01 -5.34 10.08
N LEU A 203 -5.20 -4.73 10.07
CA LEU A 203 -5.34 -3.28 9.87
C LEU A 203 -4.75 -2.43 11.00
N PHE A 204 -4.66 -3.00 12.22
CA PHE A 204 -4.19 -2.30 13.42
C PHE A 204 -2.80 -2.76 13.91
N SER A 205 -2.12 -3.63 13.16
CA SER A 205 -0.74 -4.05 13.42
C SER A 205 0.25 -3.12 12.73
#